data_80af2e6a6ef4e8772c0f5b70b6ead22c
#
_entry.id   80af2e6a6ef4e8772c0f5b70b6ead22c
#
_cell.length_a   1.000
_cell.length_b   1.000
_cell.length_c   1.000
_cell.angle_alpha   90.00
_cell.angle_beta   90.00
_cell.angle_gamma   90.00
#
_symmetry.space_group_name_H-M   'P 1'
#
loop_
_entity.id
_entity.type
_entity.pdbx_description
1 polymer ?
#
loop_
_entity_poly.entity_id
_entity_poly.type
_entity_poly.pdbx_seq_one_letter_code
_entity_poly.pdbx_strand_id
1 'polypeptide(L)'
;MGYVAIKGGEEAIENSLNLYEETLQSSNKIKTEDVTTGLRFAVDKVMSEGSLYSKKLASIAIKKSAGDLLNAAFFLRAHRSSCQRIGIAKTIDTNEMHIQRRISSAFKDIQGGQILGASNDYEVKLILNNIHQSKKWEYFNEEDNIIKSALEPLRKKNLIKNLKADNEISDITRVFPEPPYPRSAVMQTMCRGEAGSMLGFAYTSIRGYGDVHPTIGDIRTGTSIVKFTHPFTKKEVKVATLDVTACESAGTFEKQENGKVKLTTGFGFCFGFNETKAISMSILDLTLYSAKFSVGEKEFASDIEMMIHHIDGVDSMGFTNHFKLPHYVTFQSDLQVFSNASDFAKDKK
;
A
#
# COMPACT_ATOMS: atom_id res chain seq x y z
N MET A 1 22.04 -18.79 -6.71
CA MET A 1 23.25 -18.05 -6.29
C MET A 1 23.94 -18.90 -5.22
N GLY A 2 25.17 -19.35 -5.48
CA GLY A 2 25.92 -20.12 -4.51
C GLY A 2 26.46 -19.19 -3.42
N TYR A 3 26.04 -19.40 -2.20
CA TYR A 3 26.71 -18.77 -1.06
C TYR A 3 28.10 -19.34 -0.92
N VAL A 4 29.11 -18.51 -1.06
CA VAL A 4 30.48 -18.90 -0.77
C VAL A 4 30.66 -18.82 0.74
N ALA A 5 31.06 -19.95 1.36
CA ALA A 5 31.36 -19.98 2.78
C ALA A 5 32.49 -18.97 3.11
N ILE A 6 32.20 -18.02 3.97
CA ILE A 6 33.18 -17.05 4.47
C ILE A 6 34.03 -17.77 5.52
N LYS A 7 35.35 -17.79 5.34
CA LYS A 7 36.27 -18.38 6.32
C LYS A 7 36.12 -17.67 7.67
N GLY A 8 35.74 -18.39 8.70
CA GLY A 8 35.40 -17.84 10.03
C GLY A 8 34.00 -17.21 10.11
N GLY A 9 33.14 -17.40 9.08
CA GLY A 9 31.88 -16.70 8.93
C GLY A 9 30.81 -17.07 9.95
N GLU A 10 30.76 -18.33 10.37
CA GLU A 10 29.70 -18.80 11.29
C GLU A 10 29.81 -18.11 12.64
N GLU A 11 30.99 -18.12 13.24
CA GLU A 11 31.26 -17.42 14.50
C GLU A 11 31.05 -15.89 14.38
N ALA A 12 31.50 -15.30 13.28
CA ALA A 12 31.29 -13.87 13.04
C ALA A 12 29.80 -13.51 12.87
N ILE A 13 29.01 -14.39 12.24
CA ILE A 13 27.56 -14.22 12.11
C ILE A 13 26.88 -14.33 13.48
N GLU A 14 27.25 -15.35 14.29
CA GLU A 14 26.69 -15.50 15.64
C GLU A 14 27.01 -14.29 16.52
N ASN A 15 28.27 -13.83 16.52
CA ASN A 15 28.67 -12.64 17.26
C ASN A 15 27.93 -11.39 16.79
N SER A 16 27.69 -11.24 15.49
CA SER A 16 26.90 -10.14 14.94
C SER A 16 25.44 -10.20 15.39
N LEU A 17 24.83 -11.38 15.41
CA LEU A 17 23.47 -11.59 15.91
C LEU A 17 23.36 -11.28 17.40
N ASN A 18 24.30 -11.77 18.19
CA ASN A 18 24.34 -11.50 19.64
C ASN A 18 24.48 -9.99 19.92
N LEU A 19 25.37 -9.30 19.20
CA LEU A 19 25.52 -7.85 19.32
C LEU A 19 24.25 -7.10 18.91
N TYR A 20 23.58 -7.57 17.87
CA TYR A 20 22.30 -7.01 17.43
C TYR A 20 21.22 -7.19 18.51
N GLU A 21 21.12 -8.37 19.12
CA GLU A 21 20.19 -8.63 20.22
C GLU A 21 20.48 -7.77 21.44
N GLU A 22 21.74 -7.55 21.80
CA GLU A 22 22.13 -6.61 22.85
C GLU A 22 21.69 -5.18 22.52
N THR A 23 21.87 -4.75 21.28
CA THR A 23 21.43 -3.43 20.82
C THR A 23 19.90 -3.28 20.94
N LEU A 24 19.15 -4.36 20.74
CA LEU A 24 17.70 -4.38 20.86
C LEU A 24 17.15 -4.50 22.28
N GLN A 25 18.00 -4.67 23.31
CA GLN A 25 17.52 -4.86 24.69
C GLN A 25 16.60 -3.73 25.17
N SER A 26 16.86 -2.49 24.76
CA SER A 26 15.99 -1.36 25.05
C SER A 26 14.63 -1.45 24.36
N SER A 27 14.60 -1.90 23.12
CA SER A 27 13.35 -2.13 22.35
C SER A 27 12.53 -3.28 22.93
N ASN A 28 13.18 -4.30 23.49
CA ASN A 28 12.51 -5.43 24.13
C ASN A 28 11.77 -5.03 25.42
N LYS A 29 12.14 -3.92 26.06
CA LYS A 29 11.45 -3.37 27.24
C LYS A 29 10.09 -2.73 26.88
N ILE A 30 9.90 -2.32 25.62
CA ILE A 30 8.63 -1.76 25.14
C ILE A 30 7.61 -2.90 25.04
N LYS A 31 6.47 -2.77 25.70
CA LYS A 31 5.41 -3.78 25.59
C LYS A 31 4.76 -3.72 24.20
N THR A 32 4.33 -4.87 23.71
CA THR A 32 3.64 -4.95 22.40
C THR A 32 2.35 -4.14 22.40
N GLU A 33 1.66 -4.09 23.56
CA GLU A 33 0.44 -3.32 23.76
C GLU A 33 0.68 -1.81 23.60
N ASP A 34 1.80 -1.30 24.11
CA ASP A 34 2.18 0.11 23.99
C ASP A 34 2.42 0.51 22.52
N VAL A 35 3.03 -0.37 21.74
CA VAL A 35 3.17 -0.16 20.28
C VAL A 35 1.80 -0.21 19.60
N THR A 36 0.96 -1.19 19.95
CA THR A 36 -0.35 -1.37 19.33
C THR A 36 -1.26 -0.15 19.55
N THR A 37 -1.21 0.44 20.74
CA THR A 37 -2.09 1.56 21.12
C THR A 37 -1.47 2.92 20.83
N GLY A 38 -0.17 3.07 21.08
CA GLY A 38 0.54 4.35 20.97
C GLY A 38 1.04 4.67 19.57
N LEU A 39 1.29 3.66 18.73
CA LEU A 39 1.84 3.82 17.38
C LEU A 39 0.86 3.34 16.30
N ARG A 40 -0.43 3.67 16.44
CA ARG A 40 -1.51 3.18 15.57
C ARG A 40 -1.20 3.29 14.08
N PHE A 41 -0.76 4.44 13.60
CA PHE A 41 -0.50 4.65 12.17
C PHE A 41 0.68 3.82 11.65
N ALA A 42 1.70 3.59 12.49
CA ALA A 42 2.80 2.70 12.16
C ALA A 42 2.33 1.23 12.04
N VAL A 43 1.49 0.80 12.98
CA VAL A 43 0.88 -0.55 12.97
C VAL A 43 0.01 -0.73 11.72
N ASP A 44 -0.84 0.25 11.41
CA ASP A 44 -1.71 0.22 10.24
C ASP A 44 -0.91 0.18 8.93
N LYS A 45 0.17 0.98 8.82
CA LYS A 45 1.10 0.96 7.69
C LYS A 45 1.72 -0.43 7.51
N VAL A 46 2.29 -0.99 8.56
CA VAL A 46 2.94 -2.32 8.51
C VAL A 46 1.95 -3.43 8.16
N MET A 47 0.72 -3.40 8.69
CA MET A 47 -0.32 -4.37 8.31
C MET A 47 -0.66 -4.28 6.82
N SER A 48 -0.80 -3.08 6.29
CA SER A 48 -1.16 -2.85 4.89
C SER A 48 -0.04 -3.33 3.95
N GLU A 49 1.19 -2.93 4.20
CA GLU A 49 2.36 -3.26 3.38
C GLU A 49 2.82 -4.72 3.58
N GLY A 50 2.63 -5.25 4.78
CA GLY A 50 2.85 -6.67 5.10
C GLY A 50 1.75 -7.60 4.57
N SER A 51 0.66 -7.04 4.06
CA SER A 51 -0.51 -7.78 3.55
C SER A 51 -1.07 -8.81 4.54
N LEU A 52 -1.01 -8.49 5.83
CA LEU A 52 -1.54 -9.32 6.92
C LEU A 52 -2.19 -8.45 7.98
N TYR A 53 -3.51 -8.56 8.12
CA TYR A 53 -4.24 -7.81 9.13
C TYR A 53 -4.10 -8.47 10.51
N SER A 54 -3.15 -8.03 11.28
CA SER A 54 -2.95 -8.42 12.68
C SER A 54 -2.20 -7.34 13.43
N LYS A 55 -2.89 -6.52 14.21
CA LYS A 55 -2.28 -5.47 15.01
C LYS A 55 -1.17 -6.02 15.92
N LYS A 56 -1.41 -7.17 16.55
CA LYS A 56 -0.42 -7.82 17.43
C LYS A 56 0.85 -8.22 16.67
N LEU A 57 0.72 -8.89 15.52
CA LEU A 57 1.89 -9.33 14.74
C LEU A 57 2.64 -8.16 14.13
N ALA A 58 1.93 -7.14 13.66
CA ALA A 58 2.55 -5.91 13.18
C ALA A 58 3.35 -5.20 14.29
N SER A 59 2.78 -5.09 15.50
CA SER A 59 3.47 -4.51 16.66
C SER A 59 4.72 -5.31 17.07
N ILE A 60 4.66 -6.65 17.01
CA ILE A 60 5.82 -7.51 17.23
C ILE A 60 6.88 -7.27 16.15
N ALA A 61 6.48 -7.16 14.87
CA ALA A 61 7.40 -6.89 13.77
C ALA A 61 8.09 -5.53 13.93
N ILE A 62 7.35 -4.48 14.31
CA ILE A 62 7.90 -3.13 14.59
C ILE A 62 8.94 -3.20 15.73
N LYS A 63 8.65 -3.90 16.81
CA LYS A 63 9.61 -4.09 17.90
C LYS A 63 10.86 -4.82 17.42
N LYS A 64 10.69 -5.93 16.70
CA LYS A 64 11.79 -6.77 16.21
C LYS A 64 12.69 -6.05 15.21
N SER A 65 12.17 -5.08 14.47
CA SER A 65 12.92 -4.23 13.55
C SER A 65 13.42 -2.92 14.19
N ALA A 66 13.33 -2.79 15.52
CA ALA A 66 13.71 -1.57 16.26
C ALA A 66 13.05 -0.28 15.71
N GLY A 67 11.83 -0.38 15.16
CA GLY A 67 11.07 0.75 14.62
C GLY A 67 11.28 1.01 13.13
N ASP A 68 12.11 0.25 12.42
CA ASP A 68 12.20 0.29 10.96
C ASP A 68 10.93 -0.34 10.36
N LEU A 69 10.02 0.51 9.87
CA LEU A 69 8.71 0.07 9.38
C LEU A 69 8.79 -0.73 8.08
N LEU A 70 9.77 -0.44 7.24
CA LEU A 70 9.97 -1.16 5.98
C LEU A 70 10.41 -2.61 6.24
N ASN A 71 11.37 -2.76 7.15
CA ASN A 71 11.82 -4.07 7.61
C ASN A 71 10.73 -4.81 8.42
N ALA A 72 9.93 -4.08 9.21
CA ALA A 72 8.77 -4.66 9.90
C ALA A 72 7.74 -5.22 8.93
N ALA A 73 7.44 -4.52 7.84
CA ALA A 73 6.56 -5.01 6.78
C ALA A 73 7.12 -6.25 6.10
N PHE A 74 8.45 -6.29 5.87
CA PHE A 74 9.13 -7.48 5.36
C PHE A 74 8.99 -8.68 6.30
N PHE A 75 9.22 -8.52 7.59
CA PHE A 75 9.02 -9.60 8.58
C PHE A 75 7.58 -10.10 8.59
N LEU A 76 6.61 -9.19 8.49
CA LEU A 76 5.20 -9.56 8.46
C LEU A 76 4.83 -10.35 7.19
N ARG A 77 5.39 -9.97 6.03
CA ARG A 77 5.25 -10.74 4.77
C ARG A 77 5.86 -12.13 4.86
N ALA A 78 7.07 -12.23 5.42
CA ALA A 78 7.75 -13.50 5.61
C ALA A 78 6.91 -14.42 6.51
N HIS A 79 6.39 -13.89 7.64
CA HIS A 79 5.49 -14.64 8.50
C HIS A 79 4.21 -15.07 7.77
N ARG A 80 3.57 -14.15 7.02
CA ARG A 80 2.37 -14.46 6.24
C ARG A 80 2.62 -15.61 5.26
N SER A 81 3.79 -15.68 4.62
CA SER A 81 4.12 -16.74 3.66
C SER A 81 4.17 -18.13 4.31
N SER A 82 4.42 -18.21 5.62
CA SER A 82 4.39 -19.46 6.38
C SER A 82 3.00 -19.84 6.89
N CYS A 83 2.00 -18.95 6.78
CA CYS A 83 0.65 -19.20 7.24
C CYS A 83 -0.16 -20.01 6.22
N GLN A 84 -0.87 -21.03 6.70
CA GLN A 84 -1.79 -21.79 5.86
C GLN A 84 -2.99 -20.90 5.46
N ARG A 85 -3.33 -20.90 4.17
CA ARG A 85 -4.56 -20.27 3.68
C ARG A 85 -5.73 -21.23 3.86
N ILE A 86 -6.73 -20.83 4.65
CA ILE A 86 -7.94 -21.62 4.90
C ILE A 86 -8.93 -21.47 3.74
N GLY A 87 -8.99 -20.28 3.14
CA GLY A 87 -9.90 -19.98 2.04
C GLY A 87 -9.84 -18.53 1.60
N ILE A 88 -10.78 -18.13 0.75
CA ILE A 88 -10.93 -16.77 0.23
C ILE A 88 -12.23 -16.20 0.81
N ALA A 89 -12.13 -15.04 1.44
CA ALA A 89 -13.28 -14.31 1.95
C ALA A 89 -14.16 -13.78 0.81
N LYS A 90 -15.40 -13.46 1.12
CA LYS A 90 -16.26 -12.73 0.18
C LYS A 90 -15.75 -11.31 -0.02
N THR A 91 -16.05 -10.76 -1.18
CA THR A 91 -15.77 -9.34 -1.48
C THR A 91 -16.45 -8.43 -0.47
N ILE A 92 -15.73 -7.39 -0.07
CA ILE A 92 -16.26 -6.33 0.81
C ILE A 92 -16.85 -5.24 -0.07
N ASP A 93 -18.10 -4.84 0.18
CA ASP A 93 -18.65 -3.61 -0.37
C ASP A 93 -18.28 -2.43 0.53
N THR A 94 -17.52 -1.49 0.00
CA THR A 94 -17.11 -0.30 0.76
C THR A 94 -18.28 0.66 1.04
N ASN A 95 -19.44 0.46 0.42
CA ASN A 95 -20.66 1.17 0.77
C ASN A 95 -21.34 0.64 2.05
N GLU A 96 -20.89 -0.53 2.55
CA GLU A 96 -21.34 -1.12 3.80
C GLU A 96 -20.38 -0.86 4.98
N MET A 97 -19.40 0.03 4.80
CA MET A 97 -18.47 0.41 5.86
C MET A 97 -19.17 1.21 6.96
N HIS A 98 -18.83 0.92 8.21
CA HIS A 98 -19.11 1.82 9.34
C HIS A 98 -18.10 2.97 9.32
N ILE A 99 -18.56 4.15 8.98
CA ILE A 99 -17.73 5.32 8.73
C ILE A 99 -17.32 5.99 10.04
N GLN A 100 -16.02 6.17 10.26
CA GLN A 100 -15.45 6.94 11.38
C GLN A 100 -14.93 8.31 10.92
N ARG A 101 -14.48 8.40 9.66
CA ARG A 101 -14.06 9.62 9.03
C ARG A 101 -14.48 9.62 7.56
N ARG A 102 -14.91 10.76 7.06
CA ARG A 102 -15.31 10.93 5.66
C ARG A 102 -15.07 12.35 5.20
N ILE A 103 -14.29 12.51 4.14
CA ILE A 103 -13.98 13.80 3.53
C ILE A 103 -14.24 13.72 2.03
N SER A 104 -14.89 14.75 1.49
CA SER A 104 -14.95 15.02 0.07
C SER A 104 -14.39 16.40 -0.20
N SER A 105 -13.47 16.51 -1.16
CA SER A 105 -13.01 17.80 -1.66
C SER A 105 -13.77 18.22 -2.93
N ALA A 106 -14.45 17.26 -3.57
CA ALA A 106 -15.23 17.51 -4.79
C ALA A 106 -16.59 18.16 -4.49
N PHE A 107 -17.18 17.87 -3.35
CA PHE A 107 -18.53 18.32 -3.00
C PHE A 107 -18.55 18.94 -1.61
N LYS A 108 -19.11 20.16 -1.53
CA LYS A 108 -19.35 20.83 -0.25
C LYS A 108 -20.41 20.08 0.56
N ASP A 109 -21.53 19.79 -0.08
CA ASP A 109 -22.69 19.13 0.54
C ASP A 109 -22.83 17.71 -0.02
N ILE A 110 -22.72 16.72 0.83
CA ILE A 110 -22.85 15.29 0.50
C ILE A 110 -23.86 14.62 1.41
N GLN A 111 -24.53 13.60 0.88
CA GLN A 111 -25.46 12.80 1.67
C GLN A 111 -24.72 12.15 2.85
N GLY A 112 -25.18 12.37 4.07
CA GLY A 112 -24.54 11.92 5.32
C GLY A 112 -23.45 12.87 5.84
N GLY A 113 -23.17 13.97 5.15
CA GLY A 113 -22.25 15.01 5.60
C GLY A 113 -20.77 14.65 5.52
N GLN A 114 -19.93 15.64 5.82
CA GLN A 114 -18.51 15.49 6.09
C GLN A 114 -18.33 15.03 7.54
N ILE A 115 -17.49 14.04 7.80
CA ILE A 115 -17.20 13.52 9.14
C ILE A 115 -15.67 13.64 9.33
N LEU A 116 -15.24 14.62 10.14
CA LEU A 116 -13.82 14.86 10.34
C LEU A 116 -13.13 13.72 11.10
N GLY A 117 -13.83 13.11 12.06
CA GLY A 117 -13.29 12.03 12.88
C GLY A 117 -12.03 12.43 13.64
N ALA A 118 -11.30 11.47 14.15
CA ALA A 118 -10.01 11.69 14.78
C ALA A 118 -8.93 11.91 13.73
N SER A 119 -8.42 13.13 13.61
CA SER A 119 -7.40 13.51 12.63
C SER A 119 -6.45 14.55 13.23
N ASN A 120 -5.20 14.53 12.76
CA ASN A 120 -4.21 15.55 13.05
C ASN A 120 -4.01 16.55 11.89
N ASP A 121 -4.90 16.57 10.90
CA ASP A 121 -4.77 17.44 9.71
C ASP A 121 -4.77 18.92 10.07
N TYR A 122 -5.50 19.28 11.11
CA TYR A 122 -5.68 20.66 11.57
C TYR A 122 -4.75 21.06 12.72
N GLU A 123 -3.88 20.15 13.12
CA GLU A 123 -2.91 20.42 14.18
C GLU A 123 -1.80 21.32 13.68
N VAL A 124 -1.31 22.21 14.56
CA VAL A 124 -0.10 23.01 14.32
C VAL A 124 1.10 22.06 14.34
N LYS A 125 1.75 21.86 13.18
CA LYS A 125 2.84 20.87 12.97
C LYS A 125 4.19 21.36 13.54
N LEU A 126 4.20 21.90 14.77
CA LEU A 126 5.40 22.33 15.48
C LEU A 126 5.73 21.33 16.59
N ILE A 127 6.93 20.75 16.55
CA ILE A 127 7.36 19.69 17.49
C ILE A 127 7.32 20.18 18.95
N LEU A 128 7.62 21.46 19.19
CA LEU A 128 7.67 22.04 20.54
C LEU A 128 6.33 22.62 21.01
N ASN A 129 5.28 22.48 20.24
CA ASN A 129 3.95 22.83 20.72
C ASN A 129 3.50 21.84 21.78
N ASN A 130 2.99 22.35 22.88
CA ASN A 130 2.37 21.51 23.90
C ASN A 130 1.20 20.74 23.25
N ILE A 131 1.27 19.43 23.37
CA ILE A 131 0.13 18.57 23.03
C ILE A 131 -1.04 19.05 23.90
N HIS A 132 -2.10 19.53 23.28
CA HIS A 132 -3.29 19.97 23.99
C HIS A 132 -3.75 18.86 24.91
N GLN A 133 -3.87 19.14 26.21
CA GLN A 133 -4.51 18.22 27.13
C GLN A 133 -5.94 18.02 26.62
N SER A 134 -6.24 16.81 26.17
CA SER A 134 -7.56 16.47 25.66
C SER A 134 -8.60 16.70 26.73
N LYS A 135 -9.53 17.61 26.49
CA LYS A 135 -10.79 17.61 27.24
C LYS A 135 -11.43 16.25 27.00
N LYS A 136 -11.98 15.62 28.07
CA LYS A 136 -12.80 14.42 27.91
C LYS A 136 -13.95 14.76 26.94
N TRP A 137 -13.94 14.12 25.79
CA TRP A 137 -15.02 14.21 24.83
C TRP A 137 -16.10 13.22 25.25
N GLU A 138 -17.34 13.66 25.33
CA GLU A 138 -18.47 12.76 25.36
C GLU A 138 -18.58 12.14 23.96
N TYR A 139 -18.44 10.82 23.88
CA TYR A 139 -18.68 10.10 22.63
C TYR A 139 -20.16 10.26 22.31
N PHE A 140 -20.47 10.90 21.19
CA PHE A 140 -21.79 10.80 20.61
C PHE A 140 -22.03 9.34 20.26
N ASN A 141 -23.20 8.80 20.63
CA ASN A 141 -23.62 7.46 20.26
C ASN A 141 -23.39 7.27 18.76
N GLU A 142 -22.65 6.22 18.42
CA GLU A 142 -22.47 5.79 17.03
C GLU A 142 -23.85 5.32 16.52
N GLU A 143 -24.63 6.23 15.96
CA GLU A 143 -25.69 5.83 15.04
C GLU A 143 -25.00 5.10 13.89
N ASP A 144 -25.62 4.03 13.39
CA ASP A 144 -25.10 3.20 12.30
C ASP A 144 -24.82 4.08 11.05
N ASN A 145 -23.61 4.63 10.96
CA ASN A 145 -23.17 5.50 9.88
C ASN A 145 -22.75 4.69 8.64
N ILE A 146 -23.69 3.90 8.09
CA ILE A 146 -23.52 3.27 6.79
C ILE A 146 -23.95 4.28 5.72
N ILE A 147 -22.95 4.89 5.08
CA ILE A 147 -23.17 5.96 4.12
C ILE A 147 -22.55 5.57 2.79
N LYS A 148 -23.34 5.65 1.70
CA LYS A 148 -22.86 5.37 0.34
C LYS A 148 -21.86 6.43 -0.12
N SER A 149 -21.04 6.05 -1.11
CA SER A 149 -20.07 6.94 -1.73
C SER A 149 -20.69 8.27 -2.18
N ALA A 150 -19.96 9.37 -2.01
CA ALA A 150 -20.35 10.70 -2.49
C ALA A 150 -20.49 10.75 -4.02
N LEU A 151 -19.87 9.83 -4.76
CA LEU A 151 -19.97 9.71 -6.21
C LEU A 151 -21.21 8.90 -6.67
N GLU A 152 -21.93 8.27 -5.75
CA GLU A 152 -23.08 7.43 -6.09
C GLU A 152 -24.19 8.17 -6.89
N PRO A 153 -24.53 9.44 -6.61
CA PRO A 153 -25.48 10.19 -7.43
C PRO A 153 -25.01 10.35 -8.89
N LEU A 154 -23.70 10.48 -9.13
CA LEU A 154 -23.14 10.56 -10.48
C LEU A 154 -23.21 9.21 -11.21
N ARG A 155 -23.01 8.09 -10.48
CA ARG A 155 -23.18 6.73 -11.03
C ARG A 155 -24.62 6.50 -11.45
N LYS A 156 -25.59 6.86 -10.63
CA LYS A 156 -27.03 6.75 -10.95
C LYS A 156 -27.42 7.55 -12.20
N LYS A 157 -26.77 8.70 -12.41
CA LYS A 157 -26.97 9.53 -13.61
C LYS A 157 -26.15 9.05 -14.82
N ASN A 158 -25.41 7.94 -14.69
CA ASN A 158 -24.53 7.38 -15.72
C ASN A 158 -23.47 8.38 -16.22
N LEU A 159 -22.98 9.24 -15.34
CA LEU A 159 -21.96 10.25 -15.63
C LEU A 159 -20.53 9.75 -15.35
N ILE A 160 -20.37 8.58 -14.72
CA ILE A 160 -19.08 7.96 -14.45
C ILE A 160 -18.81 6.85 -15.47
N LYS A 161 -17.56 6.78 -15.94
CA LYS A 161 -17.08 5.69 -16.80
C LYS A 161 -17.01 4.39 -15.98
N ASN A 162 -17.72 3.36 -16.46
CA ASN A 162 -17.62 2.05 -15.84
C ASN A 162 -16.36 1.33 -16.36
N LEU A 163 -15.48 0.94 -15.47
CA LEU A 163 -14.38 0.04 -15.79
C LEU A 163 -14.90 -1.39 -15.79
N LYS A 164 -14.44 -2.20 -16.76
CA LYS A 164 -14.80 -3.61 -16.82
C LYS A 164 -14.13 -4.32 -15.63
N ALA A 165 -14.91 -5.15 -14.94
CA ALA A 165 -14.36 -6.08 -13.96
C ALA A 165 -13.65 -7.24 -14.70
N ASP A 166 -12.60 -7.77 -14.09
CA ASP A 166 -11.96 -8.99 -14.58
C ASP A 166 -12.92 -10.19 -14.40
N ASN A 167 -12.89 -11.12 -15.34
CA ASN A 167 -13.71 -12.35 -15.25
C ASN A 167 -13.24 -13.22 -14.08
N GLU A 168 -11.92 -13.25 -13.86
CA GLU A 168 -11.29 -13.95 -12.74
C GLU A 168 -10.40 -12.98 -11.97
N ILE A 169 -10.45 -13.07 -10.64
CA ILE A 169 -9.62 -12.24 -9.78
C ILE A 169 -8.23 -12.89 -9.68
N SER A 170 -7.20 -12.14 -10.06
CA SER A 170 -5.82 -12.56 -9.90
C SER A 170 -5.43 -12.73 -8.44
N ASP A 171 -4.47 -13.60 -8.17
CA ASP A 171 -3.83 -13.74 -6.86
C ASP A 171 -2.31 -13.59 -7.01
N ILE A 172 -1.83 -12.35 -6.92
CA ILE A 172 -0.41 -12.01 -7.06
C ILE A 172 0.48 -12.60 -5.96
N THR A 173 -0.11 -13.17 -4.93
CA THR A 173 0.64 -13.84 -3.87
C THR A 173 1.02 -15.28 -4.23
N ARG A 174 0.50 -15.79 -5.34
CA ARG A 174 0.75 -17.14 -5.85
C ARG A 174 1.35 -17.16 -7.25
N VAL A 175 0.86 -16.26 -8.11
CA VAL A 175 1.27 -16.19 -9.51
C VAL A 175 1.61 -14.75 -9.82
N PHE A 176 2.81 -14.52 -10.34
CA PHE A 176 3.17 -13.19 -10.82
C PHE A 176 2.32 -12.85 -12.05
N PRO A 177 1.74 -11.66 -12.14
CA PRO A 177 0.88 -11.30 -13.26
C PRO A 177 1.68 -11.16 -14.57
N GLU A 178 1.10 -11.62 -15.67
CA GLU A 178 1.66 -11.50 -17.02
C GLU A 178 0.82 -10.54 -17.88
N PRO A 179 1.43 -9.89 -18.89
CA PRO A 179 0.70 -9.05 -19.83
C PRO A 179 -0.33 -9.85 -20.68
N PRO A 180 -1.49 -9.29 -21.01
CA PRO A 180 -2.01 -8.00 -20.54
C PRO A 180 -2.43 -8.08 -19.06
N TYR A 181 -1.90 -7.18 -18.24
CA TYR A 181 -2.09 -7.19 -16.80
C TYR A 181 -3.57 -6.98 -16.42
N PRO A 182 -4.23 -7.96 -15.74
CA PRO A 182 -5.58 -7.79 -15.26
C PRO A 182 -5.68 -6.66 -14.23
N ARG A 183 -6.76 -5.89 -14.25
CA ARG A 183 -6.94 -4.79 -13.30
C ARG A 183 -6.90 -5.27 -11.84
N SER A 184 -7.42 -6.45 -11.54
CA SER A 184 -7.35 -7.03 -10.21
C SER A 184 -5.91 -7.28 -9.73
N ALA A 185 -4.99 -7.67 -10.63
CA ALA A 185 -3.57 -7.82 -10.30
C ALA A 185 -2.92 -6.45 -10.02
N VAL A 186 -3.18 -5.45 -10.86
CA VAL A 186 -2.70 -4.07 -10.68
C VAL A 186 -3.16 -3.52 -9.33
N MET A 187 -4.44 -3.65 -9.01
CA MET A 187 -5.01 -3.19 -7.74
C MET A 187 -4.41 -3.92 -6.52
N GLN A 188 -4.19 -5.23 -6.62
CA GLN A 188 -3.54 -5.99 -5.53
C GLN A 188 -2.09 -5.57 -5.33
N THR A 189 -1.35 -5.32 -6.41
CA THR A 189 0.03 -4.83 -6.35
C THR A 189 0.09 -3.49 -5.64
N MET A 190 -0.78 -2.55 -6.00
CA MET A 190 -0.88 -1.26 -5.32
C MET A 190 -1.32 -1.40 -3.86
N CYS A 191 -2.29 -2.25 -3.56
CA CYS A 191 -2.76 -2.48 -2.19
C CYS A 191 -1.65 -3.03 -1.29
N ARG A 192 -0.77 -3.87 -1.83
CA ARG A 192 0.39 -4.43 -1.16
C ARG A 192 1.59 -3.48 -1.15
N GLY A 193 1.72 -2.59 -2.13
CA GLY A 193 2.85 -1.71 -2.32
C GLY A 193 3.17 -0.83 -1.10
N GLU A 194 4.43 -0.44 -0.97
CA GLU A 194 4.87 0.47 0.08
C GLU A 194 4.34 1.89 -0.18
N ALA A 195 3.87 2.55 0.88
CA ALA A 195 3.17 3.83 0.76
C ALA A 195 4.05 4.96 0.18
N GLY A 196 5.35 4.97 0.50
CA GLY A 196 6.29 5.99 0.00
C GLY A 196 6.56 5.84 -1.49
N SER A 197 6.79 4.62 -1.96
CA SER A 197 6.95 4.31 -3.39
C SER A 197 5.70 4.68 -4.17
N MET A 198 4.52 4.32 -3.65
CA MET A 198 3.24 4.65 -4.26
C MET A 198 3.00 6.16 -4.32
N LEU A 199 3.34 6.87 -3.25
CA LEU A 199 3.26 8.34 -3.21
C LEU A 199 4.19 8.96 -4.27
N GLY A 200 5.41 8.46 -4.41
CA GLY A 200 6.35 8.90 -5.43
C GLY A 200 5.81 8.76 -6.84
N PHE A 201 5.28 7.59 -7.18
CA PHE A 201 4.63 7.35 -8.47
C PHE A 201 3.40 8.26 -8.69
N ALA A 202 2.50 8.37 -7.72
CA ALA A 202 1.34 9.25 -7.82
C ALA A 202 1.76 10.72 -7.98
N TYR A 203 2.81 11.15 -7.28
CA TYR A 203 3.31 12.52 -7.36
C TYR A 203 3.83 12.86 -8.76
N THR A 204 4.46 11.93 -9.48
CA THR A 204 4.90 12.17 -10.86
C THR A 204 3.73 12.46 -11.79
N SER A 205 2.57 11.82 -11.57
CA SER A 205 1.35 12.05 -12.38
C SER A 205 0.73 13.42 -12.17
N ILE A 206 0.85 14.00 -10.95
CA ILE A 206 0.13 15.23 -10.58
C ILE A 206 1.00 16.48 -10.59
N ARG A 207 2.32 16.35 -10.52
CA ARG A 207 3.26 17.49 -10.31
C ARG A 207 4.18 17.70 -11.48
N GLY A 208 4.17 17.50 -12.54
CA GLY A 208 5.18 17.89 -13.52
C GLY A 208 4.90 17.43 -14.93
N TYR A 209 4.24 16.31 -15.03
CA TYR A 209 3.92 15.71 -16.32
C TYR A 209 2.42 15.49 -16.51
N GLY A 210 1.64 15.68 -15.44
CA GLY A 210 0.22 15.36 -15.45
C GLY A 210 -0.63 16.55 -15.83
N ASP A 211 -1.35 16.43 -16.91
CA ASP A 211 -2.49 17.28 -17.23
C ASP A 211 -3.73 16.91 -16.40
N VAL A 212 -3.64 15.90 -15.56
CA VAL A 212 -4.73 15.43 -14.71
C VAL A 212 -4.57 16.06 -13.34
N HIS A 213 -5.53 16.89 -12.96
CA HIS A 213 -5.68 17.37 -11.59
C HIS A 213 -6.82 16.57 -10.93
N PRO A 214 -6.52 15.44 -10.28
CA PRO A 214 -7.55 14.65 -9.63
C PRO A 214 -8.11 15.39 -8.42
N THR A 215 -9.40 15.20 -8.18
CA THR A 215 -10.09 15.72 -7.01
C THR A 215 -10.59 14.55 -6.18
N ILE A 216 -10.45 14.61 -4.88
CA ILE A 216 -10.97 13.55 -4.00
C ILE A 216 -12.49 13.64 -3.96
N GLY A 217 -13.12 12.68 -4.63
CA GLY A 217 -14.57 12.53 -4.64
C GLY A 217 -15.09 12.09 -3.29
N ASP A 218 -14.43 11.10 -2.69
CA ASP A 218 -14.78 10.59 -1.37
C ASP A 218 -13.58 9.81 -0.77
N ILE A 219 -13.12 10.20 0.41
CA ILE A 219 -12.22 9.39 1.23
C ILE A 219 -12.92 9.01 2.52
N ARG A 220 -12.90 7.72 2.84
CA ARG A 220 -13.60 7.13 3.98
C ARG A 220 -12.67 6.23 4.76
N THR A 221 -12.60 6.44 6.06
CA THR A 221 -11.96 5.51 6.98
C THR A 221 -13.01 4.97 7.94
N GLY A 222 -12.89 3.70 8.26
CA GLY A 222 -13.86 3.03 9.13
C GLY A 222 -13.62 1.54 9.20
N THR A 223 -14.67 0.80 9.55
CA THR A 223 -14.57 -0.66 9.70
C THR A 223 -15.44 -1.38 8.69
N SER A 224 -14.95 -2.50 8.20
CA SER A 224 -15.68 -3.40 7.30
C SER A 224 -15.75 -4.82 7.87
N ILE A 225 -16.87 -5.47 7.65
CA ILE A 225 -17.09 -6.86 8.07
C ILE A 225 -16.62 -7.80 6.99
N VAL A 226 -15.76 -8.76 7.36
CA VAL A 226 -15.31 -9.84 6.48
C VAL A 226 -16.19 -11.05 6.69
N LYS A 227 -16.81 -11.53 5.62
CA LYS A 227 -17.64 -12.72 5.59
C LYS A 227 -16.93 -13.85 4.84
N PHE A 228 -17.19 -15.08 5.26
CA PHE A 228 -16.66 -16.29 4.64
C PHE A 228 -17.78 -17.31 4.49
N THR A 229 -17.78 -18.04 3.39
CA THR A 229 -18.74 -19.15 3.20
C THR A 229 -18.19 -20.39 3.88
N HIS A 230 -18.83 -20.82 4.94
CA HIS A 230 -18.40 -22.01 5.70
C HIS A 230 -18.41 -23.27 4.79
N PRO A 231 -17.28 -24.02 4.70
CA PRO A 231 -17.11 -25.07 3.69
C PRO A 231 -18.12 -26.20 3.82
N PHE A 232 -18.57 -26.50 5.02
CA PHE A 232 -19.53 -27.60 5.27
C PHE A 232 -20.98 -27.12 5.27
N THR A 233 -21.31 -26.07 6.05
CA THR A 233 -22.70 -25.63 6.20
C THR A 233 -23.16 -24.74 5.06
N LYS A 234 -22.27 -24.27 4.19
CA LYS A 234 -22.52 -23.30 3.10
C LYS A 234 -23.14 -21.98 3.56
N LYS A 235 -23.25 -21.74 4.86
CA LYS A 235 -23.75 -20.49 5.42
C LYS A 235 -22.65 -19.42 5.44
N GLU A 236 -23.06 -18.17 5.30
CA GLU A 236 -22.16 -17.03 5.51
C GLU A 236 -21.93 -16.84 7.00
N VAL A 237 -20.67 -16.69 7.37
CA VAL A 237 -20.24 -16.38 8.73
C VAL A 237 -19.35 -15.15 8.73
N LYS A 238 -19.53 -14.27 9.71
CA LYS A 238 -18.61 -13.18 10.00
C LYS A 238 -17.35 -13.76 10.61
N VAL A 239 -16.20 -13.50 9.99
CA VAL A 239 -14.90 -14.03 10.46
C VAL A 239 -14.01 -12.94 11.05
N ALA A 240 -14.18 -11.69 10.63
CA ALA A 240 -13.40 -10.57 11.14
C ALA A 240 -14.13 -9.24 10.94
N THR A 241 -13.65 -8.22 11.65
CA THR A 241 -13.90 -6.81 11.35
C THR A 241 -12.55 -6.16 11.14
N LEU A 242 -12.38 -5.44 10.03
CA LEU A 242 -11.12 -4.81 9.64
C LEU A 242 -11.29 -3.30 9.65
N ASP A 243 -10.28 -2.59 10.18
CA ASP A 243 -10.12 -1.16 9.92
C ASP A 243 -9.60 -1.01 8.48
N VAL A 244 -10.22 -0.15 7.70
CA VAL A 244 -9.89 0.05 6.29
C VAL A 244 -10.02 1.51 5.90
N THR A 245 -9.29 1.90 4.87
CA THR A 245 -9.42 3.19 4.18
C THR A 245 -9.75 2.95 2.73
N ALA A 246 -10.80 3.61 2.24
CA ALA A 246 -11.19 3.61 0.83
C ALA A 246 -11.19 5.04 0.29
N CYS A 247 -10.66 5.25 -0.89
CA CYS A 247 -10.61 6.54 -1.57
C CYS A 247 -11.14 6.42 -2.99
N GLU A 248 -11.97 7.35 -3.39
CA GLU A 248 -12.39 7.54 -4.78
C GLU A 248 -11.95 8.92 -5.24
N SER A 249 -11.09 8.96 -6.26
CA SER A 249 -10.71 10.20 -6.94
C SER A 249 -11.52 10.39 -8.20
N ALA A 250 -11.82 11.64 -8.52
CA ALA A 250 -12.46 12.04 -9.77
C ALA A 250 -11.41 12.74 -10.64
N GLY A 251 -11.31 12.29 -11.89
CA GLY A 251 -10.36 12.82 -12.86
C GLY A 251 -11.01 13.71 -13.91
N THR A 252 -10.52 13.60 -15.13
CA THR A 252 -11.00 14.37 -16.28
C THR A 252 -12.25 13.75 -16.91
N PHE A 253 -12.93 14.57 -17.69
CA PHE A 253 -14.02 14.11 -18.54
C PHE A 253 -13.48 13.49 -19.83
N GLU A 254 -13.93 12.30 -20.15
CA GLU A 254 -13.58 11.60 -21.39
C GLU A 254 -14.77 11.46 -22.32
N LYS A 255 -14.54 11.76 -23.61
CA LYS A 255 -15.53 11.51 -24.65
C LYS A 255 -15.59 10.03 -24.95
N GLN A 256 -16.79 9.46 -24.90
CA GLN A 256 -17.07 8.07 -25.23
C GLN A 256 -17.34 7.92 -26.72
N GLU A 257 -17.27 6.70 -27.26
CA GLU A 257 -17.55 6.40 -28.70
C GLU A 257 -18.91 6.88 -29.15
N ASN A 258 -19.91 6.87 -28.28
CA ASN A 258 -21.27 7.37 -28.55
C ASN A 258 -21.41 8.90 -28.44
N GLY A 259 -20.31 9.63 -28.34
CA GLY A 259 -20.27 11.09 -28.21
C GLY A 259 -20.62 11.65 -26.84
N LYS A 260 -21.05 10.82 -25.88
CA LYS A 260 -21.29 11.25 -24.49
C LYS A 260 -19.98 11.46 -23.77
N VAL A 261 -20.00 12.38 -22.79
CA VAL A 261 -18.85 12.66 -21.94
C VAL A 261 -19.08 12.01 -20.59
N LYS A 262 -18.10 11.30 -20.07
CA LYS A 262 -18.14 10.69 -18.75
C LYS A 262 -16.92 11.09 -17.94
N LEU A 263 -17.11 11.13 -16.62
CA LEU A 263 -16.04 11.36 -15.65
C LEU A 263 -15.27 10.06 -15.44
N THR A 264 -13.95 10.12 -15.48
CA THR A 264 -13.08 9.03 -15.03
C THR A 264 -12.92 9.08 -13.53
N THR A 265 -12.84 7.91 -12.90
CA THR A 265 -12.60 7.78 -11.46
C THR A 265 -11.50 6.77 -11.20
N GLY A 266 -10.71 7.00 -10.16
CA GLY A 266 -9.78 6.04 -9.62
C GLY A 266 -10.22 5.57 -8.24
N PHE A 267 -9.78 4.37 -7.86
CA PHE A 267 -10.12 3.74 -6.61
C PHE A 267 -8.86 3.33 -5.84
N GLY A 268 -8.84 3.59 -4.53
CA GLY A 268 -7.80 3.16 -3.62
C GLY A 268 -8.40 2.46 -2.40
N PHE A 269 -7.76 1.39 -1.95
CA PHE A 269 -8.19 0.62 -0.78
C PHE A 269 -7.00 0.03 -0.05
N CYS A 270 -6.96 0.16 1.28
CA CYS A 270 -5.91 -0.43 2.10
C CYS A 270 -6.38 -0.73 3.52
N PHE A 271 -5.64 -1.58 4.22
CA PHE A 271 -5.87 -1.85 5.64
C PHE A 271 -5.50 -0.65 6.50
N GLY A 272 -6.22 -0.49 7.60
CA GLY A 272 -5.99 0.54 8.62
C GLY A 272 -6.34 1.95 8.14
N PHE A 273 -5.91 2.93 8.92
CA PHE A 273 -6.08 4.36 8.63
C PHE A 273 -4.87 4.86 7.84
N ASN A 274 -4.87 4.66 6.53
CA ASN A 274 -3.79 4.98 5.60
C ASN A 274 -4.28 5.90 4.48
N GLU A 275 -4.73 7.11 4.81
CA GLU A 275 -5.32 8.05 3.85
C GLU A 275 -4.35 8.40 2.71
N THR A 276 -3.10 8.72 3.02
CA THR A 276 -2.08 9.03 2.00
C THR A 276 -1.90 7.87 1.01
N LYS A 277 -1.85 6.64 1.49
CA LYS A 277 -1.75 5.45 0.64
C LYS A 277 -3.00 5.27 -0.24
N ALA A 278 -4.19 5.40 0.35
CA ALA A 278 -5.44 5.24 -0.39
C ALA A 278 -5.63 6.34 -1.45
N ILE A 279 -5.25 7.57 -1.14
CA ILE A 279 -5.26 8.69 -2.10
C ILE A 279 -4.28 8.41 -3.25
N SER A 280 -3.03 8.07 -2.94
CA SER A 280 -2.00 7.78 -3.95
C SER A 280 -2.42 6.63 -4.86
N MET A 281 -2.98 5.57 -4.29
CA MET A 281 -3.52 4.43 -5.03
C MET A 281 -4.66 4.86 -5.96
N SER A 282 -5.59 5.70 -5.49
CA SER A 282 -6.71 6.16 -6.32
C SER A 282 -6.26 7.06 -7.47
N ILE A 283 -5.23 7.87 -7.26
CA ILE A 283 -4.62 8.71 -8.30
C ILE A 283 -3.94 7.83 -9.35
N LEU A 284 -3.17 6.82 -8.93
CA LEU A 284 -2.52 5.88 -9.85
C LEU A 284 -3.52 5.05 -10.64
N ASP A 285 -4.56 4.52 -10.00
CA ASP A 285 -5.62 3.78 -10.70
C ASP A 285 -6.29 4.66 -11.76
N LEU A 286 -6.54 5.92 -11.45
CA LEU A 286 -7.06 6.89 -12.41
C LEU A 286 -6.09 7.12 -13.58
N THR A 287 -4.80 7.31 -13.29
CA THR A 287 -3.77 7.56 -14.29
C THR A 287 -3.62 6.39 -15.24
N LEU A 288 -3.55 5.17 -14.72
CA LEU A 288 -3.36 3.94 -15.50
C LEU A 288 -4.52 3.63 -16.47
N TYR A 289 -5.74 4.05 -16.13
CA TYR A 289 -6.95 3.72 -16.90
C TYR A 289 -7.63 4.93 -17.55
N SER A 290 -6.99 6.10 -17.52
CA SER A 290 -7.44 7.27 -18.26
C SER A 290 -7.07 7.15 -19.75
N ALA A 291 -8.01 7.41 -20.65
CA ALA A 291 -7.77 7.40 -22.09
C ALA A 291 -6.71 8.44 -22.53
N LYS A 292 -6.50 9.50 -21.75
CA LYS A 292 -5.54 10.53 -22.06
C LYS A 292 -4.10 10.01 -22.10
N PHE A 293 -3.78 9.03 -21.26
CA PHE A 293 -2.45 8.40 -21.19
C PHE A 293 -2.29 7.19 -22.13
N SER A 294 -3.35 6.81 -22.83
CA SER A 294 -3.30 5.69 -23.79
C SER A 294 -2.85 6.12 -25.20
N VAL A 295 -2.74 7.43 -25.46
CA VAL A 295 -2.38 7.98 -26.77
C VAL A 295 -1.14 8.87 -26.62
N GLY A 296 0.01 8.40 -27.06
CA GLY A 296 1.28 9.13 -27.02
C GLY A 296 2.40 8.36 -26.32
N GLU A 297 3.50 9.05 -26.04
CA GLU A 297 4.56 8.49 -25.20
C GLU A 297 4.01 8.24 -23.79
N LYS A 298 4.16 7.01 -23.30
CA LYS A 298 3.73 6.63 -21.95
C LYS A 298 4.54 7.39 -20.93
N GLU A 299 3.89 8.17 -20.10
CA GLU A 299 4.52 8.71 -18.90
C GLU A 299 4.85 7.61 -17.90
N PHE A 300 5.88 7.81 -17.10
CA PHE A 300 6.36 6.85 -16.11
C PHE A 300 5.24 6.24 -15.25
N ALA A 301 4.32 7.06 -14.74
CA ALA A 301 3.22 6.61 -13.88
C ALA A 301 2.02 6.02 -14.65
N SER A 302 1.97 6.13 -15.97
CA SER A 302 0.94 5.52 -16.82
C SER A 302 1.38 4.17 -17.42
N ASP A 303 2.62 3.78 -17.22
CA ASP A 303 3.12 2.48 -17.63
C ASP A 303 2.82 1.42 -16.57
N ILE A 304 1.86 0.53 -16.88
CA ILE A 304 1.42 -0.53 -15.97
C ILE A 304 2.57 -1.48 -15.63
N GLU A 305 3.40 -1.83 -16.59
CA GLU A 305 4.53 -2.74 -16.39
C GLU A 305 5.57 -2.11 -15.46
N MET A 306 5.93 -0.85 -15.73
CA MET A 306 6.84 -0.09 -14.87
C MET A 306 6.29 0.00 -13.43
N MET A 307 5.00 0.28 -13.27
CA MET A 307 4.36 0.36 -11.97
C MET A 307 4.39 -0.97 -11.24
N ILE A 308 3.97 -2.07 -11.88
CA ILE A 308 3.92 -3.40 -11.25
C ILE A 308 5.29 -3.84 -10.75
N HIS A 309 6.35 -3.57 -11.50
CA HIS A 309 7.71 -4.00 -11.15
C HIS A 309 8.39 -3.12 -10.10
N HIS A 310 7.99 -1.86 -9.91
CA HIS A 310 8.77 -0.91 -9.10
C HIS A 310 8.01 -0.28 -7.93
N ILE A 311 6.69 -0.49 -7.83
CA ILE A 311 5.89 0.19 -6.79
C ILE A 311 6.07 -0.41 -5.39
N ASP A 312 6.61 -1.62 -5.29
CA ASP A 312 6.76 -2.31 -4.02
C ASP A 312 8.09 -2.01 -3.35
N GLY A 313 8.12 -0.97 -2.52
CA GLY A 313 9.33 -0.56 -1.78
C GLY A 313 9.85 -1.62 -0.82
N VAL A 314 9.01 -2.55 -0.33
CA VAL A 314 9.47 -3.67 0.53
C VAL A 314 10.28 -4.66 -0.29
N ASP A 315 9.83 -5.00 -1.50
CA ASP A 315 10.59 -5.88 -2.40
C ASP A 315 11.85 -5.16 -2.91
N SER A 316 11.75 -3.86 -3.22
CA SER A 316 12.90 -3.03 -3.62
C SER A 316 13.97 -2.94 -2.53
N MET A 317 13.56 -2.81 -1.26
CA MET A 317 14.47 -2.83 -0.11
C MET A 317 15.19 -4.18 -0.01
N GLY A 318 14.46 -5.28 -0.15
CA GLY A 318 15.05 -6.63 -0.12
C GLY A 318 16.07 -6.83 -1.24
N PHE A 319 15.74 -6.38 -2.46
CA PHE A 319 16.66 -6.42 -3.60
C PHE A 319 17.90 -5.55 -3.37
N THR A 320 17.73 -4.32 -2.90
CA THR A 320 18.86 -3.42 -2.64
C THR A 320 19.77 -3.95 -1.53
N ASN A 321 19.19 -4.50 -0.47
CA ASN A 321 19.97 -5.02 0.64
C ASN A 321 20.80 -6.27 0.27
N HIS A 322 20.41 -7.03 -0.76
CA HIS A 322 21.19 -8.18 -1.18
C HIS A 322 22.60 -7.78 -1.66
N PHE A 323 22.82 -6.54 -2.14
CA PHE A 323 24.14 -6.04 -2.53
C PHE A 323 25.16 -5.97 -1.38
N LYS A 324 24.70 -6.05 -0.13
CA LYS A 324 25.58 -6.22 1.04
C LYS A 324 26.14 -7.63 1.16
N LEU A 325 25.53 -8.60 0.48
CA LEU A 325 26.00 -9.99 0.51
C LEU A 325 27.25 -10.15 -0.38
N PRO A 326 28.06 -11.20 -0.15
CA PRO A 326 29.30 -11.40 -0.90
C PRO A 326 29.06 -11.52 -2.42
N HIS A 327 29.63 -10.58 -3.18
CA HIS A 327 29.67 -10.58 -4.64
C HIS A 327 31.10 -10.64 -5.19
N TYR A 328 32.08 -10.88 -4.32
CA TYR A 328 33.51 -10.79 -4.69
C TYR A 328 33.93 -11.77 -5.77
N VAL A 329 33.31 -12.95 -5.90
CA VAL A 329 33.64 -13.92 -6.94
C VAL A 329 33.29 -13.35 -8.32
N THR A 330 32.10 -12.82 -8.49
CA THR A 330 31.67 -12.19 -9.73
C THR A 330 32.49 -10.95 -10.03
N PHE A 331 32.67 -10.07 -9.02
CA PHE A 331 33.41 -8.83 -9.17
C PHE A 331 34.88 -9.08 -9.54
N GLN A 332 35.56 -10.07 -8.95
CA GLN A 332 36.91 -10.43 -9.28
C GLN A 332 37.01 -10.99 -10.68
N SER A 333 36.07 -11.80 -11.13
CA SER A 333 36.01 -12.28 -12.51
C SER A 333 35.89 -11.13 -13.51
N ASP A 334 34.99 -10.20 -13.27
CA ASP A 334 34.77 -9.02 -14.09
C ASP A 334 36.05 -8.14 -14.12
N LEU A 335 36.68 -7.93 -12.97
CA LEU A 335 37.92 -7.16 -12.85
C LEU A 335 39.06 -7.79 -13.68
N GLN A 336 39.16 -9.12 -13.68
CA GLN A 336 40.14 -9.82 -14.49
C GLN A 336 39.89 -9.61 -16.00
N VAL A 337 38.60 -9.67 -16.42
CA VAL A 337 38.21 -9.41 -17.81
C VAL A 337 38.57 -7.99 -18.24
N PHE A 338 38.25 -6.99 -17.40
CA PHE A 338 38.54 -5.59 -17.68
C PHE A 338 40.03 -5.31 -17.67
N SER A 339 40.82 -5.91 -16.77
CA SER A 339 42.27 -5.79 -16.75
C SER A 339 42.87 -6.29 -18.04
N ASN A 340 42.51 -7.49 -18.46
CA ASN A 340 43.00 -8.08 -19.72
C ASN A 340 42.61 -7.22 -20.92
N ALA A 341 41.38 -6.72 -20.99
CA ALA A 341 40.93 -5.84 -22.06
C ALA A 341 41.72 -4.52 -22.11
N SER A 342 42.04 -3.94 -20.95
CA SER A 342 42.82 -2.71 -20.82
C SER A 342 44.27 -2.92 -21.29
N ASP A 343 44.89 -4.05 -21.00
CA ASP A 343 46.26 -4.37 -21.43
C ASP A 343 46.31 -4.61 -22.94
N PHE A 344 45.33 -5.30 -23.52
CA PHE A 344 45.17 -5.44 -24.96
C PHE A 344 45.04 -4.10 -25.70
N ALA A 345 44.42 -3.11 -25.09
CA ALA A 345 44.27 -1.77 -25.66
C ALA A 345 45.60 -0.96 -25.64
N LYS A 346 46.50 -1.23 -24.68
CA LYS A 346 47.81 -0.62 -24.59
C LYS A 346 48.79 -1.16 -25.65
N ASP A 347 48.71 -2.46 -25.94
CA ASP A 347 49.58 -3.11 -26.90
C ASP A 347 49.24 -2.75 -28.37
N LYS A 348 48.13 -2.10 -28.62
CA LYS A 348 47.70 -1.62 -29.93
C LYS A 348 48.01 -0.14 -30.20
N LYS A 349 48.63 0.56 -29.28
CA LYS A 349 49.16 1.92 -29.46
C LYS A 349 50.67 1.91 -29.64
#